data_7874c5f538228abd1e929286b87cca55
#
_entry.id   7874c5f538228abd1e929286b87cca55
#
_cell.length_a   1.000
_cell.length_b   1.000
_cell.length_c   1.000
_cell.angle_alpha   90.00
_cell.angle_beta   90.00
_cell.angle_gamma   90.00
#
_symmetry.space_group_name_H-M   'P 1'
#
loop_
_entity.id
_entity.type
_entity.pdbx_description
1 polymer ?
#
loop_
_entity_poly.entity_id
_entity_poly.type
_entity_poly.pdbx_seq_one_letter_code
_entity_poly.pdbx_strand_id
1 'polypeptide(L)'
;MSESPSTDSALPSDREGTALLLVVERDPHVRALESYFLNEAGFTVEFASDGHAALARAHELRPDIIITEVLVPKLDGLALCRAVRADAELRDIVVLVFSILAVEARAREAGADAFLRKPLAERRLVDTVRDLLVVRRTERVDGGAS
;
A
#
# COMPACT_ATOMS: atom_id res chain seq x y z
N MET A 1 13.26 18.26 -23.74
CA MET A 1 13.14 18.14 -23.17
C MET A 1 13.09 17.65 -22.43
N SER A 2 13.24 17.41 -22.31
CA SER A 2 13.06 16.97 -21.56
C SER A 2 13.06 16.69 -20.69
N GLU A 3 13.11 16.51 -20.25
CA GLU A 3 13.00 16.23 -19.31
C GLU A 3 12.95 15.93 -18.52
N SER A 4 12.84 16.02 -18.40
CA SER A 4 12.88 15.72 -17.67
C SER A 4 12.96 14.95 -16.94
N PRO A 5 12.89 14.54 -16.96
CA PRO A 5 12.86 13.37 -16.26
C PRO A 5 13.43 13.45 -15.02
N SER A 6 14.18 14.12 -15.03
CA SER A 6 14.78 14.28 -13.87
C SER A 6 13.97 14.47 -12.81
N THR A 7 13.09 15.04 -13.04
CA THR A 7 12.25 15.21 -12.04
C THR A 7 12.08 14.00 -11.39
N ASP A 8 12.31 13.08 -11.95
CA ASP A 8 12.03 11.93 -11.43
C ASP A 8 12.82 11.59 -10.33
N SER A 9 13.86 12.07 -10.23
CA SER A 9 14.60 11.73 -9.09
C SER A 9 13.94 12.35 -7.91
N ALA A 10 12.84 12.90 -8.07
CA ALA A 10 12.15 13.46 -6.97
C ALA A 10 11.95 12.47 -5.86
N LEU A 11 11.72 12.95 -4.67
CA LEU A 11 11.48 12.13 -3.52
C LEU A 11 10.23 11.32 -3.74
N PRO A 12 10.15 10.14 -3.15
CA PRO A 12 8.97 9.31 -3.30
C PRO A 12 7.68 10.05 -3.01
N SER A 13 7.70 10.96 -2.05
CA SER A 13 6.50 11.69 -1.69
C SER A 13 6.05 12.62 -2.81
N ASP A 14 6.91 12.88 -3.79
CA ASP A 14 6.55 13.76 -4.88
C ASP A 14 6.17 13.03 -6.16
N ARG A 15 5.98 11.75 -6.08
CA ARG A 15 5.63 11.00 -7.26
C ARG A 15 4.18 11.15 -7.55
N GLU A 16 3.77 12.26 -8.05
CA GLU A 16 2.39 12.47 -8.37
C GLU A 16 1.95 11.49 -9.41
N GLY A 17 0.91 10.73 -9.15
CA GLY A 17 0.40 9.77 -10.09
C GLY A 17 1.31 8.58 -10.29
N THR A 18 2.47 8.59 -9.64
CA THR A 18 3.40 7.49 -9.78
C THR A 18 3.74 6.92 -8.40
N ALA A 19 2.82 7.01 -7.48
CA ALA A 19 3.00 6.41 -6.16
C ALA A 19 3.31 4.93 -6.31
N LEU A 20 4.15 4.43 -5.42
CA LEU A 20 4.57 3.04 -5.42
C LEU A 20 3.73 2.25 -4.44
N LEU A 21 3.08 1.23 -4.93
CA LEU A 21 2.21 0.37 -4.12
C LEU A 21 2.84 -1.01 -4.03
N LEU A 22 2.84 -1.58 -2.83
CA LEU A 22 3.26 -2.96 -2.64
C LEU A 22 2.01 -3.78 -2.37
N VAL A 23 1.68 -4.69 -3.26
CA VAL A 23 0.50 -5.54 -3.15
C VAL A 23 0.92 -6.90 -2.62
N VAL A 24 0.34 -7.31 -1.49
CA VAL A 24 0.67 -8.58 -0.85
C VAL A 24 -0.51 -9.51 -1.05
N GLU A 25 -0.33 -10.46 -1.95
CA GLU A 25 -1.42 -11.34 -2.38
C GLU A 25 -0.82 -12.64 -2.89
N ARG A 26 -1.30 -13.76 -2.37
CA ARG A 26 -0.74 -15.06 -2.77
C ARG A 26 -1.34 -15.60 -4.07
N ASP A 27 -2.55 -15.20 -4.39
CA ASP A 27 -3.22 -15.72 -5.59
C ASP A 27 -2.75 -14.94 -6.82
N PRO A 28 -2.07 -15.57 -7.76
CA PRO A 28 -1.55 -14.84 -8.92
C PRO A 28 -2.63 -14.23 -9.81
N HIS A 29 -3.83 -14.81 -9.84
CA HIS A 29 -4.91 -14.23 -10.65
C HIS A 29 -5.44 -12.95 -10.01
N VAL A 30 -5.62 -12.96 -8.70
CA VAL A 30 -6.07 -11.78 -7.98
C VAL A 30 -4.99 -10.70 -8.08
N ARG A 31 -3.74 -11.10 -7.91
CA ARG A 31 -2.62 -10.16 -8.00
C ARG A 31 -2.55 -9.48 -9.36
N ALA A 32 -2.72 -10.27 -10.42
CA ALA A 32 -2.68 -9.72 -11.78
C ALA A 32 -3.83 -8.74 -12.02
N LEU A 33 -5.01 -9.05 -11.49
CA LEU A 33 -6.17 -8.21 -11.68
C LEU A 33 -6.01 -6.88 -10.93
N GLU A 34 -5.58 -6.95 -9.70
CA GLU A 34 -5.37 -5.75 -8.89
C GLU A 34 -4.30 -4.86 -9.55
N SER A 35 -3.23 -5.48 -10.04
CA SER A 35 -2.17 -4.73 -10.68
C SER A 35 -2.64 -4.03 -11.93
N TYR A 36 -3.45 -4.72 -12.71
CA TYR A 36 -3.93 -4.15 -13.95
C TYR A 36 -4.67 -2.84 -13.67
N PHE A 37 -5.63 -2.88 -12.73
CA PHE A 37 -6.42 -1.68 -12.47
C PHE A 37 -5.61 -0.57 -11.80
N LEU A 38 -4.67 -0.95 -10.93
CA LEU A 38 -3.86 0.05 -10.27
C LEU A 38 -2.85 0.68 -11.24
N ASN A 39 -2.27 -0.12 -12.13
CA ASN A 39 -1.38 0.41 -13.14
C ASN A 39 -2.11 1.33 -14.12
N GLU A 40 -3.34 0.95 -14.50
CA GLU A 40 -4.15 1.78 -15.40
C GLU A 40 -4.47 3.13 -14.76
N ALA A 41 -4.53 3.15 -13.44
CA ALA A 41 -4.81 4.39 -12.72
C ALA A 41 -3.55 5.24 -12.51
N GLY A 42 -2.40 4.79 -12.99
CA GLY A 42 -1.17 5.57 -12.92
C GLY A 42 -0.21 5.20 -11.80
N PHE A 43 -0.53 4.16 -11.01
CA PHE A 43 0.34 3.76 -9.92
C PHE A 43 1.40 2.76 -10.40
N THR A 44 2.53 2.73 -9.71
CA THR A 44 3.54 1.70 -9.93
C THR A 44 3.29 0.61 -8.89
N VAL A 45 3.23 -0.64 -9.33
CA VAL A 45 2.86 -1.75 -8.46
C VAL A 45 3.98 -2.77 -8.38
N GLU A 46 4.32 -3.15 -7.14
CA GLU A 46 5.26 -4.24 -6.87
C GLU A 46 4.52 -5.27 -6.04
N PHE A 47 5.06 -6.47 -5.95
CA PHE A 47 4.35 -7.56 -5.30
C PHE A 47 5.12 -8.29 -4.27
N ALA A 48 4.40 -8.93 -3.36
CA ALA A 48 4.95 -9.98 -2.52
C ALA A 48 3.87 -11.03 -2.34
N SER A 49 4.26 -12.29 -2.25
CA SER A 49 3.27 -13.37 -2.14
C SER A 49 3.12 -13.88 -0.71
N ASP A 50 3.92 -13.39 0.22
CA ASP A 50 3.79 -13.74 1.63
C ASP A 50 4.24 -12.57 2.50
N GLY A 51 3.91 -12.65 3.78
CA GLY A 51 4.16 -11.53 4.69
C GLY A 51 5.63 -11.26 4.98
N HIS A 52 6.47 -12.32 5.03
CA HIS A 52 7.90 -12.11 5.27
C HIS A 52 8.54 -11.42 4.08
N ALA A 53 8.21 -11.86 2.87
CA ALA A 53 8.71 -11.23 1.66
C ALA A 53 8.24 -9.79 1.59
N ALA A 54 6.99 -9.54 2.01
CA ALA A 54 6.43 -8.19 1.99
C ALA A 54 7.22 -7.26 2.91
N LEU A 55 7.57 -7.73 4.10
CA LEU A 55 8.32 -6.91 5.05
C LEU A 55 9.70 -6.57 4.49
N ALA A 56 10.38 -7.55 3.91
CA ALA A 56 11.68 -7.31 3.29
C ALA A 56 11.56 -6.33 2.10
N ARG A 57 10.55 -6.51 1.28
CA ARG A 57 10.33 -5.62 0.13
C ARG A 57 9.99 -4.21 0.59
N ALA A 58 9.26 -4.08 1.69
CA ALA A 58 8.93 -2.77 2.22
C ALA A 58 10.19 -2.01 2.63
N HIS A 59 11.15 -2.71 3.22
CA HIS A 59 12.44 -2.08 3.57
C HIS A 59 13.21 -1.65 2.32
N GLU A 60 13.17 -2.46 1.27
CA GLU A 60 13.87 -2.13 0.05
C GLU A 60 13.21 -1.01 -0.72
N LEU A 61 11.91 -1.10 -0.87
CA LEU A 61 11.17 -0.22 -1.78
C LEU A 61 10.64 1.04 -1.14
N ARG A 62 10.39 1.00 0.15
CA ARG A 62 9.74 2.10 0.87
C ARG A 62 8.48 2.55 0.12
N PRO A 63 7.50 1.65 -0.04
CA PRO A 63 6.31 1.98 -0.81
C PRO A 63 5.48 3.06 -0.12
N ASP A 64 4.65 3.72 -0.88
CA ASP A 64 3.74 4.72 -0.33
C ASP A 64 2.58 4.03 0.38
N ILE A 65 2.12 2.91 -0.16
CA ILE A 65 1.03 2.13 0.43
C ILE A 65 1.36 0.65 0.32
N ILE A 66 1.00 -0.10 1.36
CA ILE A 66 0.98 -1.56 1.31
C ILE A 66 -0.49 -1.96 1.26
N ILE A 67 -0.88 -2.74 0.26
CA ILE A 67 -2.22 -3.29 0.14
C ILE A 67 -2.08 -4.78 0.39
N THR A 68 -2.65 -5.28 1.48
CA THR A 68 -2.44 -6.67 1.85
C THR A 68 -3.72 -7.44 2.11
N GLU A 69 -3.76 -8.68 1.63
CA GLU A 69 -4.74 -9.65 2.04
C GLU A 69 -4.34 -10.17 3.42
N VAL A 70 -5.30 -10.55 4.24
CA VAL A 70 -5.03 -11.15 5.56
C VAL A 70 -4.46 -12.56 5.40
N LEU A 71 -5.08 -13.35 4.51
CA LEU A 71 -4.69 -14.74 4.32
C LEU A 71 -3.50 -14.85 3.38
N VAL A 72 -2.32 -14.54 3.88
CA VAL A 72 -1.07 -14.76 3.14
C VAL A 72 -0.15 -15.59 4.02
N PRO A 73 0.72 -16.40 3.42
CA PRO A 73 1.57 -17.31 4.21
C PRO A 73 2.68 -16.61 4.97
N LYS A 74 3.23 -17.35 5.89
CA LYS A 74 4.43 -17.01 6.68
C LYS A 74 4.21 -15.92 7.68
N LEU A 75 3.59 -14.83 7.31
CA LEU A 75 3.25 -13.76 8.22
C LEU A 75 1.95 -13.19 7.66
N ASP A 76 0.83 -13.38 8.34
CA ASP A 76 -0.46 -12.95 7.79
C ASP A 76 -0.56 -11.42 7.72
N GLY A 77 -1.57 -10.93 7.02
CA GLY A 77 -1.69 -9.50 6.77
C GLY A 77 -1.86 -8.65 8.02
N LEU A 78 -2.50 -9.19 9.05
CA LEU A 78 -2.64 -8.44 10.31
C LEU A 78 -1.31 -8.37 11.04
N ALA A 79 -0.58 -9.48 11.07
CA ALA A 79 0.74 -9.51 11.68
C ALA A 79 1.71 -8.63 10.89
N LEU A 80 1.59 -8.60 9.56
CA LEU A 80 2.39 -7.71 8.73
C LEU A 80 2.11 -6.25 9.11
N CYS A 81 0.85 -5.90 9.28
CA CYS A 81 0.47 -4.55 9.65
C CYS A 81 1.11 -4.16 10.99
N ARG A 82 1.03 -5.05 11.98
CA ARG A 82 1.64 -4.78 13.29
C ARG A 82 3.15 -4.63 13.16
N ALA A 83 3.80 -5.45 12.33
CA ALA A 83 5.24 -5.38 12.14
C ALA A 83 5.65 -4.05 11.52
N VAL A 84 4.88 -3.58 10.55
CA VAL A 84 5.13 -2.29 9.90
C VAL A 84 5.02 -1.16 10.93
N ARG A 85 4.01 -1.20 11.77
CA ARG A 85 3.82 -0.14 12.78
C ARG A 85 4.88 -0.17 13.87
N ALA A 86 5.44 -1.35 14.13
CA ALA A 86 6.47 -1.47 15.16
C ALA A 86 7.86 -1.10 14.65
N ASP A 87 8.02 -0.96 13.36
CA ASP A 87 9.32 -0.69 12.74
C ASP A 87 9.47 0.81 12.52
N ALA A 88 10.49 1.40 13.12
CA ALA A 88 10.70 2.85 13.04
C ALA A 88 10.87 3.35 11.61
N GLU A 89 11.37 2.49 10.71
CA GLU A 89 11.58 2.88 9.32
C GLU A 89 10.33 2.72 8.46
N LEU A 90 9.38 1.92 8.89
CA LEU A 90 8.23 1.58 8.05
C LEU A 90 6.91 2.11 8.59
N ARG A 91 6.89 2.56 9.83
CA ARG A 91 5.61 2.83 10.49
C ARG A 91 4.75 3.93 9.87
N ASP A 92 5.33 4.75 9.01
CA ASP A 92 4.56 5.80 8.35
C ASP A 92 3.98 5.35 7.01
N ILE A 93 4.26 4.13 6.58
CA ILE A 93 3.69 3.61 5.35
C ILE A 93 2.19 3.40 5.56
N VAL A 94 1.39 3.83 4.61
CA VAL A 94 -0.05 3.63 4.66
C VAL A 94 -0.33 2.14 4.44
N VAL A 95 -1.20 1.56 5.27
CA VAL A 95 -1.58 0.15 5.11
C VAL A 95 -3.07 0.04 4.86
N LEU A 96 -3.42 -0.57 3.72
CA LEU A 96 -4.80 -0.88 3.37
C LEU A 96 -4.94 -2.41 3.43
N VAL A 97 -5.82 -2.89 4.28
CA VAL A 97 -6.11 -4.32 4.33
C VAL A 97 -7.28 -4.57 3.38
N PHE A 98 -7.06 -5.42 2.38
CA PHE A 98 -8.06 -5.72 1.36
C PHE A 98 -8.24 -7.24 1.35
N SER A 99 -9.31 -7.72 1.95
CA SER A 99 -9.42 -9.13 2.30
C SER A 99 -10.80 -9.72 2.04
N ILE A 100 -10.82 -11.05 1.85
CA ILE A 100 -12.07 -11.75 1.75
C ILE A 100 -12.70 -11.92 3.14
N LEU A 101 -11.93 -11.68 4.20
CA LEU A 101 -12.42 -11.84 5.56
C LEU A 101 -13.05 -10.55 6.09
N ALA A 102 -14.10 -10.70 6.90
CA ALA A 102 -14.78 -9.55 7.48
C ALA A 102 -14.14 -9.24 8.83
N VAL A 103 -12.95 -8.64 8.80
CA VAL A 103 -12.18 -8.40 10.02
C VAL A 103 -11.76 -6.95 10.18
N GLU A 104 -12.65 -6.04 9.82
CA GLU A 104 -12.30 -4.61 9.85
C GLU A 104 -11.80 -4.14 11.20
N ALA A 105 -12.49 -4.49 12.27
CA ALA A 105 -12.08 -4.04 13.60
C ALA A 105 -10.68 -4.55 13.96
N ARG A 106 -10.40 -5.80 13.63
CA ARG A 106 -9.08 -6.38 13.91
C ARG A 106 -8.00 -5.74 13.06
N ALA A 107 -8.35 -5.39 11.82
CA ALA A 107 -7.38 -4.73 10.94
C ALA A 107 -7.02 -3.36 11.51
N ARG A 108 -8.02 -2.61 11.97
CA ARG A 108 -7.75 -1.30 12.54
C ARG A 108 -6.96 -1.39 13.83
N GLU A 109 -7.25 -2.39 14.67
CA GLU A 109 -6.48 -2.61 15.88
C GLU A 109 -5.03 -2.95 15.57
N ALA A 110 -4.80 -3.62 14.45
CA ALA A 110 -3.44 -3.96 14.03
C ALA A 110 -2.71 -2.75 13.45
N GLY A 111 -3.40 -1.65 13.23
CA GLY A 111 -2.79 -0.42 12.74
C GLY A 111 -3.08 -0.09 11.29
N ALA A 112 -4.04 -0.77 10.66
CA ALA A 112 -4.39 -0.48 9.28
C ALA A 112 -5.06 0.89 9.18
N ASP A 113 -4.75 1.61 8.12
CA ASP A 113 -5.36 2.92 7.87
C ASP A 113 -6.73 2.76 7.24
N ALA A 114 -6.97 1.67 6.53
CA ALA A 114 -8.26 1.41 5.92
C ALA A 114 -8.46 -0.07 5.71
N PHE A 115 -9.70 -0.46 5.54
CA PHE A 115 -10.08 -1.84 5.28
C PHE A 115 -11.12 -1.89 4.18
N LEU A 116 -10.92 -2.77 3.20
CA LEU A 116 -11.90 -3.03 2.16
C LEU A 116 -12.16 -4.52 2.08
N ARG A 117 -13.39 -4.89 1.88
CA ARG A 117 -13.79 -6.29 1.80
C ARG A 117 -13.93 -6.72 0.33
N LYS A 118 -13.33 -7.85 -0.02
CA LYS A 118 -13.51 -8.43 -1.34
C LYS A 118 -14.83 -9.19 -1.39
N PRO A 119 -15.46 -9.30 -2.55
CA PRO A 119 -15.10 -8.67 -3.82
C PRO A 119 -15.51 -7.20 -3.84
N LEU A 120 -14.81 -6.40 -4.62
CA LEU A 120 -15.05 -4.97 -4.65
C LEU A 120 -14.86 -4.47 -6.07
N ALA A 121 -15.64 -3.46 -6.46
CA ALA A 121 -15.47 -2.86 -7.77
C ALA A 121 -14.09 -2.20 -7.85
N GLU A 122 -13.42 -2.38 -8.97
CA GLU A 122 -12.06 -1.87 -9.17
C GLU A 122 -11.96 -0.38 -8.94
N ARG A 123 -12.97 0.37 -9.38
CA ARG A 123 -12.98 1.81 -9.19
C ARG A 123 -12.91 2.17 -7.70
N ARG A 124 -13.61 1.39 -6.87
CA ARG A 124 -13.63 1.65 -5.44
C ARG A 124 -12.25 1.45 -4.82
N LEU A 125 -11.53 0.44 -5.29
CA LEU A 125 -10.17 0.20 -4.83
C LEU A 125 -9.27 1.37 -5.22
N VAL A 126 -9.34 1.80 -6.47
CA VAL A 126 -8.52 2.90 -6.97
C VAL A 126 -8.82 4.19 -6.21
N ASP A 127 -10.10 4.48 -6.00
CA ASP A 127 -10.51 5.70 -5.32
C ASP A 127 -10.02 5.69 -3.87
N THR A 128 -10.10 4.55 -3.21
CA THR A 128 -9.63 4.44 -1.83
C THR A 128 -8.13 4.69 -1.75
N VAL A 129 -7.37 4.11 -2.68
CA VAL A 129 -5.92 4.32 -2.71
C VAL A 129 -5.61 5.80 -2.90
N ARG A 130 -6.30 6.46 -3.83
CA ARG A 130 -6.07 7.89 -4.05
C ARG A 130 -6.39 8.71 -2.82
N ASP A 131 -7.50 8.39 -2.15
CA ASP A 131 -7.90 9.12 -0.96
C ASP A 131 -6.87 8.96 0.15
N LEU A 132 -6.35 7.76 0.34
CA LEU A 132 -5.35 7.50 1.37
C LEU A 132 -4.05 8.26 1.08
N LEU A 133 -3.67 8.36 -0.18
CA LEU A 133 -2.48 9.12 -0.54
C LEU A 133 -2.64 10.60 -0.29
N VAL A 134 -3.82 11.14 -0.54
CA VAL A 134 -4.10 12.56 -0.29
C VAL A 134 -4.02 12.85 1.20
N VAL A 135 -4.65 12.02 2.02
CA VAL A 135 -4.66 12.22 3.47
C VAL A 135 -3.22 12.16 4.00
N ARG A 136 -2.46 11.17 3.57
CA ARG A 136 -1.09 11.02 4.01
C ARG A 136 -0.26 12.26 3.65
N ARG A 137 -0.43 12.77 2.43
CA ARG A 137 0.32 13.92 1.98
C ARG A 137 -0.02 15.15 2.83
N THR A 138 -1.30 15.33 3.13
CA THR A 138 -1.75 16.44 3.95
C THR A 138 -1.17 16.35 5.36
N GLU A 139 -1.22 15.16 5.94
CA GLU A 139 -0.67 14.96 7.28
C GLU A 139 0.83 15.20 7.31
N ARG A 140 1.52 14.79 6.27
CA ARG A 140 2.95 14.97 6.20
C ARG A 140 3.31 16.45 6.14
N VAL A 141 2.55 17.22 5.38
CA VAL A 141 2.77 18.64 5.27
C VAL A 141 2.52 19.33 6.62
N ASP A 142 1.42 18.96 7.27
CA ASP A 142 1.10 19.53 8.58
C ASP A 142 2.17 19.15 9.59
N GLY A 143 2.59 17.91 9.59
CA GLY A 143 3.62 17.45 10.51
C GLY A 143 4.94 18.17 10.26
N GLY A 144 5.24 18.42 9.00
CA GLY A 144 6.46 19.13 8.66
C GLY A 144 6.44 20.57 9.08
N ALA A 145 5.26 21.13 9.22
CA ALA A 145 5.13 22.54 9.59
C ALA A 145 5.27 22.72 11.11
N SER A 146 5.09 21.66 11.85
CA SER A 146 5.23 21.80 13.31
C SER A 146 6.65 21.43 13.78
#